data_d659915e43e9ce25b3acf6b43c0b253e
#
_entry.id   d659915e43e9ce25b3acf6b43c0b253e
#
_cell.length_a   1.000
_cell.length_b   1.000
_cell.length_c   1.000
_cell.angle_alpha   90.00
_cell.angle_beta   90.00
_cell.angle_gamma   90.00
#
_symmetry.space_group_name_H-M   'P 1'
#
loop_
_entity.id
_entity.type
_entity.pdbx_description
1 polymer ?
#
loop_
_entity_poly.entity_id
_entity_poly.type
_entity_poly.pdbx_seq_one_letter_code
_entity_poly.pdbx_strand_id
1 'polypeptide(L)'
;MKRSHVLFALTAALGLVAFGGQASAQTPARAYLASGDCDGRPATTVPMAPGLCLGLVWQGAGAEGPRMPRGLMPLQSGDWLVTDLGGWDAGKGAVWRLSFASDGAVRWRRLAGGLSMPHTVARGPDGRVYVSEMNRILTLDLEAADPAASVRTVIGDLPDNRLHDNRHPLSSFVFDGNGDLLVNVGAPSDRCLDAAGKPKTDTRGACVEEAATAQVRRHAYLGDGRWAEESTVFASGLRNSIALVRHTSGTILQAENSVDLTTPEHPSDEVNVLRQGGHYGWPYCVDLQTPLPGWPARQARCGERDQPTALLPPHAAPLDMIYYEGAMFPELRGRLLMTWHGYRRTAGRITAVETDEAGVPLTDVGGRYAIYPRGSLAYPAGAPSVKGKVLTPGWDRVAGRQPRGSPVVMAVAADGSIWVTDDRSRAILRIART
;
A
#
# COMPACT_ATOMS: atom_id res chain seq x y z
N MET A 1 22.85 86.00 -2.66
CA MET A 1 22.06 84.96 -3.31
C MET A 1 22.32 83.67 -2.53
N LYS A 2 21.41 83.30 -1.61
CA LYS A 2 21.52 82.11 -0.77
C LYS A 2 20.66 81.00 -1.42
N ARG A 3 21.25 79.85 -1.76
CA ARG A 3 20.52 78.65 -2.19
C ARG A 3 20.35 77.74 -0.99
N SER A 4 19.12 77.49 -0.61
CA SER A 4 18.72 76.54 0.42
C SER A 4 18.63 75.14 -0.21
N HIS A 5 19.33 74.15 0.37
CA HIS A 5 19.17 72.76 0.06
C HIS A 5 18.15 72.14 1.03
N VAL A 6 17.07 71.59 0.47
CA VAL A 6 16.09 70.82 1.21
C VAL A 6 16.51 69.34 1.12
N LEU A 7 16.84 68.72 2.26
CA LEU A 7 17.05 67.28 2.38
C LEU A 7 15.70 66.61 2.50
N PHE A 8 15.38 65.68 1.58
CA PHE A 8 14.31 64.71 1.71
C PHE A 8 14.86 63.46 2.39
N ALA A 9 14.34 63.17 3.60
CA ALA A 9 14.62 61.91 4.26
C ALA A 9 13.58 60.88 3.77
N LEU A 10 14.05 59.83 3.05
CA LEU A 10 13.26 58.66 2.73
C LEU A 10 13.31 57.70 3.92
N THR A 11 12.23 57.53 4.59
CA THR A 11 12.00 56.45 5.57
C THR A 11 11.55 55.19 4.81
N ALA A 12 12.44 54.20 4.69
CA ALA A 12 12.11 52.91 4.20
C ALA A 12 11.40 52.11 5.32
N ALA A 13 10.11 51.86 5.14
CA ALA A 13 9.37 50.92 5.98
C ALA A 13 9.63 49.48 5.47
N LEU A 14 10.42 48.71 6.20
CA LEU A 14 10.51 47.27 5.99
C LEU A 14 9.19 46.62 6.45
N GLY A 15 8.35 46.27 5.50
CA GLY A 15 7.23 45.40 5.75
C GLY A 15 7.70 43.96 5.94
N LEU A 16 7.65 43.44 7.16
CA LEU A 16 7.76 41.99 7.40
C LEU A 16 6.52 41.31 6.78
N VAL A 17 6.70 40.66 5.64
CA VAL A 17 5.70 39.71 5.13
C VAL A 17 5.85 38.42 5.93
N ALA A 18 5.01 38.25 6.92
CA ALA A 18 4.85 36.96 7.59
C ALA A 18 4.24 35.98 6.57
N PHE A 19 5.04 35.06 6.07
CA PHE A 19 4.54 33.87 5.40
C PHE A 19 3.82 33.01 6.45
N GLY A 20 2.55 33.28 6.63
CA GLY A 20 1.65 32.36 7.31
C GLY A 20 1.53 31.10 6.45
N GLY A 21 2.25 30.05 6.83
CA GLY A 21 2.02 28.72 6.30
C GLY A 21 0.57 28.35 6.55
N GLN A 22 -0.27 28.42 5.52
CA GLN A 22 -1.59 27.83 5.55
C GLN A 22 -1.39 26.33 5.69
N ALA A 23 -1.57 25.80 6.91
CA ALA A 23 -1.86 24.41 7.10
C ALA A 23 -3.05 24.11 6.18
N SER A 24 -2.83 23.34 5.13
CA SER A 24 -3.92 22.89 4.27
C SER A 24 -4.90 22.13 5.16
N ALA A 25 -6.02 22.75 5.46
CA ALA A 25 -7.11 22.09 6.15
C ALA A 25 -7.47 20.87 5.30
N GLN A 26 -7.14 19.67 5.79
CA GLN A 26 -7.55 18.44 5.16
C GLN A 26 -9.07 18.53 4.99
N THR A 27 -9.54 18.47 3.76
CA THR A 27 -10.96 18.39 3.46
C THR A 27 -11.53 17.25 4.30
N PRO A 28 -12.56 17.49 5.15
CA PRO A 28 -13.07 16.44 6.01
C PRO A 28 -13.45 15.22 5.13
N ALA A 29 -13.03 14.04 5.57
CA ALA A 29 -13.33 12.80 4.88
C ALA A 29 -14.85 12.71 4.66
N ARG A 30 -15.27 12.46 3.41
CA ARG A 30 -16.69 12.30 3.11
C ARG A 30 -17.18 11.00 3.73
N ALA A 31 -18.23 11.10 4.55
CA ALA A 31 -18.81 9.93 5.21
C ALA A 31 -19.49 9.00 4.20
N TYR A 32 -19.37 7.69 4.42
CA TYR A 32 -20.20 6.71 3.72
C TYR A 32 -21.66 6.94 4.06
N LEU A 33 -22.50 6.95 3.03
CA LEU A 33 -23.95 6.87 3.22
C LEU A 33 -24.32 5.42 3.45
N ALA A 34 -25.07 5.16 4.49
CA ALA A 34 -25.58 3.83 4.80
C ALA A 34 -27.09 3.80 4.61
N SER A 35 -27.60 2.77 3.92
CA SER A 35 -29.02 2.55 3.68
C SER A 35 -29.31 1.04 3.54
N GLY A 36 -30.15 0.51 4.40
CA GLY A 36 -30.45 -0.92 4.43
C GLY A 36 -29.49 -1.73 5.26
N ASP A 37 -29.51 -3.04 5.06
CA ASP A 37 -28.71 -4.03 5.77
C ASP A 37 -27.76 -4.78 4.84
N CYS A 38 -26.57 -5.08 5.32
CA CYS A 38 -25.58 -5.92 4.67
C CYS A 38 -25.08 -6.95 5.70
N ASP A 39 -25.78 -8.02 5.82
CA ASP A 39 -25.47 -9.12 6.74
C ASP A 39 -25.17 -8.61 8.17
N GLY A 40 -26.15 -7.91 8.73
CA GLY A 40 -26.12 -7.35 10.09
C GLY A 40 -25.29 -6.07 10.24
N ARG A 41 -24.87 -5.43 9.15
CA ARG A 41 -24.21 -4.12 9.17
C ARG A 41 -24.94 -3.12 8.28
N PRO A 42 -24.92 -1.83 8.60
CA PRO A 42 -25.48 -0.81 7.71
C PRO A 42 -24.87 -0.93 6.31
N ALA A 43 -25.69 -1.19 5.29
CA ALA A 43 -25.24 -1.31 3.91
C ALA A 43 -24.83 0.07 3.38
N THR A 44 -23.65 0.17 2.76
CA THR A 44 -23.29 1.38 2.02
C THR A 44 -24.02 1.42 0.67
N THR A 45 -24.10 2.62 0.06
CA THR A 45 -24.68 2.76 -1.29
C THR A 45 -23.64 2.56 -2.40
N VAL A 46 -22.45 2.01 -2.08
CA VAL A 46 -21.43 1.68 -3.07
C VAL A 46 -21.90 0.54 -3.97
N PRO A 47 -21.87 0.72 -5.32
CA PRO A 47 -22.20 -0.37 -6.22
C PRO A 47 -21.25 -1.56 -6.06
N MET A 48 -21.82 -2.74 -5.84
CA MET A 48 -21.09 -3.99 -5.68
C MET A 48 -21.37 -4.94 -6.84
N ALA A 49 -20.50 -5.92 -7.06
CA ALA A 49 -20.76 -7.01 -7.96
C ALA A 49 -22.02 -7.79 -7.48
N PRO A 50 -22.79 -8.42 -8.41
CA PRO A 50 -24.01 -9.14 -8.03
C PRO A 50 -23.81 -10.15 -6.92
N GLY A 51 -24.75 -10.20 -5.97
CA GLY A 51 -24.73 -11.07 -4.80
C GLY A 51 -23.80 -10.60 -3.66
N LEU A 52 -23.22 -9.43 -3.78
CA LEU A 52 -22.35 -8.83 -2.76
C LEU A 52 -22.94 -7.51 -2.25
N CYS A 53 -22.72 -7.22 -0.99
CA CYS A 53 -22.95 -5.91 -0.39
C CYS A 53 -21.70 -5.43 0.35
N LEU A 54 -21.61 -4.13 0.60
CA LEU A 54 -20.54 -3.49 1.36
C LEU A 54 -21.13 -2.87 2.62
N GLY A 55 -20.90 -3.51 3.76
CA GLY A 55 -21.35 -3.07 5.07
C GLY A 55 -20.34 -2.09 5.70
N LEU A 56 -20.86 -1.09 6.39
CA LEU A 56 -20.08 -0.14 7.19
C LEU A 56 -19.90 -0.72 8.60
N VAL A 57 -18.68 -1.13 8.93
CA VAL A 57 -18.34 -1.60 10.28
C VAL A 57 -18.09 -0.42 11.21
N TRP A 58 -17.28 0.52 10.75
CA TRP A 58 -16.93 1.72 11.51
C TRP A 58 -16.51 2.84 10.57
N GLN A 59 -16.81 4.07 11.00
CA GLN A 59 -16.32 5.29 10.38
C GLN A 59 -15.94 6.31 11.43
N GLY A 60 -14.71 6.81 11.37
CA GLY A 60 -14.22 7.80 12.30
C GLY A 60 -14.80 9.18 12.06
N ALA A 61 -15.54 9.71 13.04
CA ALA A 61 -16.07 11.07 13.02
C ALA A 61 -15.40 12.00 14.05
N GLY A 62 -14.68 11.44 15.03
CA GLY A 62 -14.10 12.15 16.17
C GLY A 62 -12.65 11.77 16.45
N ALA A 63 -12.25 11.89 17.71
CA ALA A 63 -10.88 11.59 18.17
C ALA A 63 -10.61 10.10 18.38
N GLU A 64 -11.66 9.29 18.51
CA GLU A 64 -11.53 7.86 18.81
C GLU A 64 -11.15 7.02 17.58
N GLY A 65 -10.36 5.98 17.82
CA GLY A 65 -9.93 5.02 16.79
C GLY A 65 -8.86 5.55 15.84
N PRO A 66 -8.51 4.75 14.82
CA PRO A 66 -7.45 5.06 13.88
C PRO A 66 -7.79 6.29 13.02
N ARG A 67 -6.76 7.06 12.66
CA ARG A 67 -6.89 8.22 11.78
C ARG A 67 -6.72 7.86 10.31
N MET A 68 -5.81 6.93 10.02
CA MET A 68 -5.52 6.42 8.68
C MET A 68 -5.33 4.90 8.80
N PRO A 69 -6.43 4.11 8.91
CA PRO A 69 -6.34 2.67 9.10
C PRO A 69 -5.64 2.01 7.92
N ARG A 70 -4.68 1.14 8.22
CA ARG A 70 -3.85 0.43 7.23
C ARG A 70 -3.98 -1.08 7.37
N GLY A 71 -3.08 -1.72 8.12
CA GLY A 71 -3.08 -3.16 8.33
C GLY A 71 -4.30 -3.62 9.10
N LEU A 72 -4.74 -4.84 8.82
CA LEU A 72 -5.92 -5.44 9.41
C LEU A 72 -5.65 -6.94 9.64
N MET A 73 -5.81 -7.42 10.88
CA MET A 73 -5.62 -8.83 11.22
C MET A 73 -6.70 -9.32 12.18
N PRO A 74 -7.43 -10.41 11.84
CA PRO A 74 -8.40 -11.00 12.75
C PRO A 74 -7.73 -11.70 13.93
N LEU A 75 -8.36 -11.64 15.10
CA LEU A 75 -7.96 -12.38 16.30
C LEU A 75 -8.92 -13.54 16.55
N GLN A 76 -8.43 -14.58 17.22
CA GLN A 76 -9.26 -15.74 17.59
C GLN A 76 -10.44 -15.38 18.49
N SER A 77 -10.35 -14.28 19.24
CA SER A 77 -11.45 -13.75 20.06
C SER A 77 -12.62 -13.16 19.25
N GLY A 78 -12.47 -13.01 17.93
CA GLY A 78 -13.41 -12.26 17.08
C GLY A 78 -13.11 -10.77 17.00
N ASP A 79 -12.12 -10.28 17.74
CA ASP A 79 -11.62 -8.91 17.65
C ASP A 79 -10.65 -8.75 16.47
N TRP A 80 -10.19 -7.53 16.24
CA TRP A 80 -9.27 -7.20 15.16
C TRP A 80 -8.11 -6.34 15.65
N LEU A 81 -6.95 -6.56 15.08
CA LEU A 81 -5.86 -5.58 15.13
C LEU A 81 -5.91 -4.69 13.89
N VAL A 82 -5.71 -3.41 14.12
CA VAL A 82 -5.65 -2.39 13.07
C VAL A 82 -4.40 -1.55 13.29
N THR A 83 -3.53 -1.48 12.28
CA THR A 83 -2.45 -0.49 12.28
C THR A 83 -3.00 0.84 11.78
N ASP A 84 -2.55 1.91 12.37
CA ASP A 84 -2.95 3.28 12.05
C ASP A 84 -1.71 4.09 11.66
N LEU A 85 -1.63 4.54 10.43
CA LEU A 85 -0.56 5.42 10.01
C LEU A 85 -0.50 6.71 10.86
N GLY A 86 -1.67 7.17 11.33
CA GLY A 86 -1.83 8.38 12.14
C GLY A 86 -1.57 9.68 11.39
N GLY A 87 -0.92 9.61 10.24
CA GLY A 87 -0.48 10.69 9.37
C GLY A 87 0.85 10.32 8.71
N TRP A 88 1.35 11.21 7.86
CA TRP A 88 2.62 11.01 7.13
C TRP A 88 3.86 11.51 7.89
N ASP A 89 3.74 11.78 9.20
CA ASP A 89 4.84 12.14 10.07
C ASP A 89 5.26 10.95 10.95
N ALA A 90 6.54 10.86 11.26
CA ALA A 90 7.06 9.87 12.20
C ALA A 90 6.43 10.03 13.59
N GLY A 91 6.24 8.93 14.31
CA GLY A 91 5.72 8.93 15.67
C GLY A 91 4.22 9.20 15.82
N LYS A 92 3.46 9.31 14.73
CA LYS A 92 2.01 9.54 14.76
C LYS A 92 1.18 8.26 14.74
N GLY A 93 1.80 7.15 14.36
CA GLY A 93 1.14 5.86 14.18
C GLY A 93 0.83 5.13 15.47
N ALA A 94 -0.02 4.11 15.36
CA ALA A 94 -0.47 3.29 16.47
C ALA A 94 -0.88 1.87 16.00
N VAL A 95 -0.98 0.95 16.97
CA VAL A 95 -1.72 -0.30 16.83
C VAL A 95 -2.95 -0.22 17.73
N TRP A 96 -4.10 -0.55 17.15
CA TRP A 96 -5.39 -0.56 17.81
C TRP A 96 -6.00 -1.95 17.85
N ARG A 97 -6.74 -2.26 18.91
CA ARG A 97 -7.67 -3.39 18.96
C ARG A 97 -9.08 -2.85 18.74
N LEU A 98 -9.76 -3.41 17.77
CA LEU A 98 -11.18 -3.23 17.52
C LEU A 98 -11.91 -4.41 18.16
N SER A 99 -12.90 -4.14 18.98
CA SER A 99 -13.79 -5.13 19.58
C SER A 99 -15.24 -4.67 19.47
N PHE A 100 -16.17 -5.55 19.78
CA PHE A 100 -17.61 -5.28 19.75
C PHE A 100 -18.21 -5.36 21.13
N ALA A 101 -19.06 -4.40 21.48
CA ALA A 101 -19.93 -4.47 22.63
C ALA A 101 -21.07 -5.46 22.37
N SER A 102 -21.82 -5.83 23.41
CA SER A 102 -22.97 -6.72 23.30
C SER A 102 -24.10 -6.21 22.38
N ASP A 103 -24.18 -4.90 22.19
CA ASP A 103 -25.10 -4.23 21.26
C ASP A 103 -24.54 -4.11 19.84
N GLY A 104 -23.35 -4.67 19.56
CA GLY A 104 -22.66 -4.61 18.28
C GLY A 104 -21.87 -3.32 18.03
N ALA A 105 -21.86 -2.36 18.97
CA ALA A 105 -21.09 -1.13 18.83
C ALA A 105 -19.59 -1.40 18.84
N VAL A 106 -18.85 -0.71 17.98
CA VAL A 106 -17.40 -0.81 17.89
C VAL A 106 -16.75 -0.11 19.08
N ARG A 107 -15.79 -0.79 19.69
CA ARG A 107 -14.92 -0.26 20.75
C ARG A 107 -13.46 -0.30 20.31
N TRP A 108 -12.74 0.77 20.60
CA TRP A 108 -11.32 0.91 20.31
C TRP A 108 -10.49 0.88 21.58
N ARG A 109 -9.42 0.08 21.57
CA ARG A 109 -8.36 0.12 22.57
C ARG A 109 -7.03 0.33 21.85
N ARG A 110 -6.32 1.40 22.19
CA ARG A 110 -4.96 1.63 21.69
C ARG A 110 -3.99 0.72 22.44
N LEU A 111 -3.27 -0.12 21.71
CA LEU A 111 -2.31 -1.09 22.29
C LEU A 111 -0.89 -0.53 22.31
N ALA A 112 -0.49 0.17 21.27
CA ALA A 112 0.79 0.86 21.18
C ALA A 112 0.64 2.15 20.38
N GLY A 113 1.48 3.12 20.64
CA GLY A 113 1.48 4.41 19.94
C GLY A 113 2.90 4.97 19.82
N GLY A 114 3.02 6.13 19.16
CA GLY A 114 4.33 6.70 18.88
C GLY A 114 5.10 5.96 17.78
N LEU A 115 4.38 5.18 16.95
CA LEU A 115 4.95 4.41 15.86
C LEU A 115 5.14 5.28 14.62
N SER A 116 6.14 4.92 13.80
CA SER A 116 6.44 5.66 12.57
C SER A 116 5.87 4.92 11.37
N MET A 117 4.69 5.35 10.92
CA MET A 117 4.00 4.82 9.74
C MET A 117 3.83 3.28 9.74
N PRO A 118 3.22 2.69 10.80
CA PRO A 118 2.98 1.25 10.81
C PRO A 118 2.01 0.87 9.70
N HIS A 119 2.32 -0.23 8.97
CA HIS A 119 1.51 -0.68 7.84
C HIS A 119 1.03 -2.12 8.02
N THR A 120 1.87 -3.10 7.78
CA THR A 120 1.50 -4.52 7.85
C THR A 120 1.46 -5.01 9.28
N VAL A 121 0.47 -5.83 9.60
CA VAL A 121 0.38 -6.60 10.84
C VAL A 121 0.08 -8.06 10.50
N ALA A 122 0.87 -8.98 11.03
CA ALA A 122 0.69 -10.41 10.78
C ALA A 122 1.20 -11.25 11.98
N ARG A 123 0.74 -12.50 12.05
CA ARG A 123 1.25 -13.47 13.01
C ARG A 123 2.47 -14.16 12.43
N GLY A 124 3.57 -14.17 13.18
CA GLY A 124 4.82 -14.79 12.76
C GLY A 124 4.88 -16.31 13.01
N PRO A 125 5.98 -16.96 12.60
CA PRO A 125 6.18 -18.40 12.74
C PRO A 125 6.24 -18.86 14.19
N ASP A 126 6.57 -17.97 15.13
CA ASP A 126 6.57 -18.18 16.57
C ASP A 126 5.24 -17.85 17.27
N GLY A 127 4.21 -17.50 16.50
CA GLY A 127 2.89 -17.12 17.00
C GLY A 127 2.79 -15.70 17.54
N ARG A 128 3.86 -14.92 17.58
CA ARG A 128 3.84 -13.51 17.99
C ARG A 128 3.23 -12.63 16.89
N VAL A 129 2.76 -11.45 17.31
CA VAL A 129 2.30 -10.42 16.38
C VAL A 129 3.48 -9.56 15.93
N TYR A 130 3.65 -9.46 14.63
CA TYR A 130 4.67 -8.63 13.97
C TYR A 130 4.00 -7.44 13.31
N VAL A 131 4.64 -6.27 13.39
CA VAL A 131 4.18 -5.02 12.76
C VAL A 131 5.34 -4.38 12.04
N SER A 132 5.12 -3.97 10.78
CA SER A 132 6.09 -3.15 10.06
C SER A 132 5.95 -1.68 10.44
N GLU A 133 7.06 -1.02 10.63
CA GLU A 133 7.21 0.43 10.63
C GLU A 133 8.08 0.86 9.43
N MET A 134 8.21 2.14 9.24
CA MET A 134 8.97 2.74 8.14
C MET A 134 10.38 2.13 7.96
N ASN A 135 11.09 1.87 9.06
CA ASN A 135 12.50 1.48 9.04
C ASN A 135 12.82 0.28 9.94
N ARG A 136 11.81 -0.39 10.47
CA ARG A 136 11.98 -1.57 11.33
C ARG A 136 10.77 -2.48 11.34
N ILE A 137 10.98 -3.72 11.78
CA ILE A 137 9.91 -4.64 12.14
C ILE A 137 9.93 -4.81 13.64
N LEU A 138 8.78 -4.77 14.26
CA LEU A 138 8.61 -4.95 15.70
C LEU A 138 7.66 -6.08 16.03
N THR A 139 7.73 -6.57 17.27
CA THR A 139 6.74 -7.47 17.85
C THR A 139 6.02 -6.80 19.00
N LEU A 140 4.83 -7.29 19.29
CA LEU A 140 3.91 -6.81 20.30
C LEU A 140 3.24 -8.02 20.97
N ASP A 141 3.21 -8.04 22.30
CA ASP A 141 2.45 -9.02 23.07
C ASP A 141 1.08 -8.46 23.44
N LEU A 142 0.03 -9.09 22.91
CA LEU A 142 -1.35 -8.66 23.08
C LEU A 142 -1.88 -8.93 24.49
N GLU A 143 -1.32 -9.91 25.18
CA GLU A 143 -1.78 -10.37 26.49
C GLU A 143 -0.97 -9.72 27.63
N ALA A 144 0.05 -8.95 27.31
CA ALA A 144 0.81 -8.19 28.32
C ALA A 144 -0.11 -7.22 29.07
N ALA A 145 0.12 -7.03 30.36
CA ALA A 145 -0.62 -6.05 31.18
C ALA A 145 -0.53 -4.63 30.56
N ASP A 146 0.64 -4.29 30.03
CA ASP A 146 0.87 -3.11 29.18
C ASP A 146 1.46 -3.54 27.83
N PRO A 147 0.62 -3.72 26.78
CA PRO A 147 1.10 -4.08 25.45
C PRO A 147 2.11 -3.07 24.87
N ALA A 148 1.97 -1.77 25.18
CA ALA A 148 2.91 -0.77 24.70
C ALA A 148 4.34 -0.99 25.25
N ALA A 149 4.46 -1.40 26.50
CA ALA A 149 5.74 -1.74 27.11
C ALA A 149 6.33 -3.06 26.59
N SER A 150 5.52 -3.89 25.93
CA SER A 150 5.98 -5.16 25.33
C SER A 150 6.58 -5.00 23.92
N VAL A 151 6.47 -3.83 23.31
CA VAL A 151 7.01 -3.56 21.96
C VAL A 151 8.52 -3.81 21.94
N ARG A 152 8.96 -4.65 21.00
CA ARG A 152 10.39 -4.97 20.77
C ARG A 152 10.71 -4.89 19.28
N THR A 153 11.78 -4.19 18.95
CA THR A 153 12.34 -4.22 17.59
C THR A 153 13.02 -5.57 17.36
N VAL A 154 12.67 -6.25 16.30
CA VAL A 154 13.26 -7.53 15.89
C VAL A 154 14.13 -7.40 14.65
N ILE A 155 13.84 -6.43 13.79
CA ILE A 155 14.66 -6.03 12.66
C ILE A 155 14.73 -4.51 12.69
N GLY A 156 15.92 -3.93 12.78
CA GLY A 156 16.14 -2.50 12.94
C GLY A 156 17.08 -1.88 11.91
N ASP A 157 17.53 -2.67 10.94
CA ASP A 157 18.54 -2.28 9.94
C ASP A 157 17.95 -1.88 8.58
N LEU A 158 16.62 -1.74 8.49
CA LEU A 158 16.01 -1.23 7.27
C LEU A 158 16.45 0.22 7.03
N PRO A 159 16.67 0.62 5.78
CA PRO A 159 17.09 1.98 5.45
C PRO A 159 16.19 3.02 6.11
N ASP A 160 16.81 3.99 6.77
CA ASP A 160 16.08 5.14 7.33
C ASP A 160 15.59 6.01 6.18
N ASN A 161 14.34 5.81 5.86
CA ASN A 161 13.66 6.57 4.84
C ASN A 161 13.10 7.83 5.49
N ARG A 162 13.91 8.86 5.66
CA ARG A 162 13.45 10.16 6.14
C ARG A 162 12.29 10.64 5.28
N LEU A 163 11.17 10.94 5.92
CA LEU A 163 9.90 11.25 5.26
C LEU A 163 10.03 12.31 4.15
N HIS A 164 10.82 13.34 4.37
CA HIS A 164 10.99 14.44 3.42
C HIS A 164 11.82 14.07 2.18
N ASP A 165 12.64 13.04 2.27
CA ASP A 165 13.54 12.60 1.20
C ASP A 165 13.09 11.29 0.55
N ASN A 166 12.01 10.67 1.05
CA ASN A 166 11.53 9.39 0.58
C ASN A 166 10.06 9.43 0.17
N ARG A 167 9.80 9.07 -1.07
CA ARG A 167 8.43 8.95 -1.60
C ARG A 167 7.72 7.67 -1.18
N HIS A 168 8.45 6.62 -0.80
CA HIS A 168 7.90 5.29 -0.52
C HIS A 168 8.40 4.77 0.83
N PRO A 169 8.03 5.46 1.94
CA PRO A 169 8.54 5.15 3.26
C PRO A 169 7.87 3.94 3.92
N LEU A 170 6.78 3.43 3.34
CA LEU A 170 6.03 2.33 3.95
C LEU A 170 6.72 0.99 3.71
N SER A 171 6.78 0.16 4.74
CA SER A 171 7.24 -1.21 4.65
C SER A 171 6.09 -2.20 4.80
N SER A 172 6.12 -3.25 4.01
CA SER A 172 5.27 -4.44 4.17
C SER A 172 6.14 -5.69 4.21
N PHE A 173 5.57 -6.79 4.69
CA PHE A 173 6.29 -8.04 4.77
C PHE A 173 5.37 -9.25 4.60
N VAL A 174 5.99 -10.37 4.23
CA VAL A 174 5.39 -11.71 4.28
C VAL A 174 6.41 -12.70 4.85
N PHE A 175 5.92 -13.78 5.44
CA PHE A 175 6.77 -14.91 5.84
C PHE A 175 6.79 -15.95 4.71
N ASP A 176 7.99 -16.44 4.36
CA ASP A 176 8.13 -17.52 3.38
C ASP A 176 7.85 -18.90 4.00
N GLY A 177 8.05 -19.97 3.22
CA GLY A 177 7.79 -21.34 3.67
C GLY A 177 8.73 -21.85 4.78
N ASN A 178 9.89 -21.20 4.96
CA ASN A 178 10.86 -21.52 5.98
C ASN A 178 10.64 -20.67 7.25
N GLY A 179 9.71 -19.72 7.21
CA GLY A 179 9.49 -18.73 8.24
C GLY A 179 10.36 -17.48 8.11
N ASP A 180 11.18 -17.37 7.06
CA ASP A 180 11.99 -16.18 6.81
C ASP A 180 11.08 -15.00 6.43
N LEU A 181 11.50 -13.81 6.82
CA LEU A 181 10.77 -12.58 6.58
C LEU A 181 11.25 -11.92 5.29
N LEU A 182 10.35 -11.73 4.35
CA LEU A 182 10.58 -10.93 3.14
C LEU A 182 9.96 -9.55 3.35
N VAL A 183 10.80 -8.51 3.30
CA VAL A 183 10.38 -7.11 3.57
C VAL A 183 10.66 -6.26 2.35
N ASN A 184 9.66 -5.48 1.89
CA ASN A 184 9.92 -4.47 0.87
C ASN A 184 10.63 -3.26 1.47
N VAL A 185 11.55 -2.70 0.71
CA VAL A 185 12.20 -1.42 0.96
C VAL A 185 12.01 -0.54 -0.26
N GLY A 186 11.08 0.40 -0.19
CA GLY A 186 10.72 1.26 -1.32
C GLY A 186 11.85 2.22 -1.73
N ALA A 187 11.86 2.65 -2.98
CA ALA A 187 12.80 3.63 -3.49
C ALA A 187 12.53 5.03 -2.91
N PRO A 188 13.55 5.80 -2.52
CA PRO A 188 13.34 7.15 -1.98
C PRO A 188 12.89 8.15 -3.04
N SER A 189 13.19 7.92 -4.32
CA SER A 189 12.76 8.78 -5.42
C SER A 189 11.88 8.05 -6.43
N ASP A 190 11.30 8.82 -7.34
CA ASP A 190 10.44 8.27 -8.40
C ASP A 190 11.23 7.48 -9.45
N ARG A 191 12.36 8.00 -9.91
CA ARG A 191 13.11 7.50 -11.07
C ARG A 191 14.62 7.49 -10.89
N CYS A 192 15.14 7.68 -9.68
CA CYS A 192 16.58 7.82 -9.40
C CYS A 192 17.24 8.93 -10.24
N LEU A 193 16.53 10.04 -10.41
CA LEU A 193 17.02 11.23 -11.12
C LEU A 193 17.20 12.39 -10.14
N ASP A 194 18.14 13.27 -10.41
CA ASP A 194 18.30 14.54 -9.70
C ASP A 194 17.26 15.59 -10.13
N ALA A 195 17.27 16.76 -9.53
CA ALA A 195 16.35 17.85 -9.85
C ALA A 195 16.46 18.36 -11.30
N ALA A 196 17.60 18.13 -11.96
CA ALA A 196 17.83 18.46 -13.37
C ALA A 196 17.42 17.33 -14.34
N GLY A 197 16.89 16.22 -13.81
CA GLY A 197 16.48 15.06 -14.59
C GLY A 197 17.64 14.16 -15.03
N LYS A 198 18.82 14.30 -14.41
CA LYS A 198 19.98 13.44 -14.70
C LYS A 198 20.00 12.23 -13.76
N PRO A 199 20.43 11.04 -14.24
CA PRO A 199 20.62 9.86 -13.42
C PRO A 199 21.55 10.10 -12.22
N LYS A 200 21.11 9.70 -11.02
CA LYS A 200 21.97 9.62 -9.84
C LYS A 200 22.74 8.30 -9.87
N THR A 201 23.97 8.32 -10.35
CA THR A 201 24.75 7.11 -10.61
C THR A 201 25.97 6.96 -9.72
N ASP A 202 26.34 5.72 -9.44
CA ASP A 202 27.66 5.33 -8.91
C ASP A 202 28.73 5.41 -10.02
N THR A 203 29.95 5.03 -9.69
CA THR A 203 31.10 5.03 -10.63
C THR A 203 30.93 4.03 -11.78
N ARG A 204 30.04 3.06 -11.67
CA ARG A 204 29.71 2.06 -12.71
C ARG A 204 28.55 2.50 -13.59
N GLY A 205 27.89 3.61 -13.24
CA GLY A 205 26.71 4.12 -13.92
C GLY A 205 25.40 3.49 -13.46
N ALA A 206 25.40 2.73 -12.36
CA ALA A 206 24.18 2.20 -11.76
C ALA A 206 23.51 3.24 -10.83
N CYS A 207 22.21 3.12 -10.63
CA CYS A 207 21.48 3.97 -9.69
C CYS A 207 22.01 3.80 -8.26
N VAL A 208 22.40 4.90 -7.61
CA VAL A 208 22.91 4.84 -6.23
C VAL A 208 21.86 4.41 -5.21
N GLU A 209 20.57 4.59 -5.51
CA GLU A 209 19.49 4.24 -4.59
C GLU A 209 19.28 2.71 -4.51
N GLU A 210 19.62 1.95 -5.56
CA GLU A 210 19.51 0.50 -5.57
C GLU A 210 20.46 -0.21 -4.59
N ALA A 211 21.49 0.47 -4.12
CA ALA A 211 22.45 -0.13 -3.17
C ALA A 211 21.77 -0.56 -1.86
N ALA A 212 20.70 0.15 -1.45
CA ALA A 212 20.04 -0.11 -0.16
C ALA A 212 18.51 -0.15 -0.23
N THR A 213 17.90 0.29 -1.35
CA THR A 213 16.45 0.47 -1.50
C THR A 213 15.97 -0.11 -2.84
N ALA A 214 14.69 0.02 -3.15
CA ALA A 214 14.08 -0.58 -4.33
C ALA A 214 14.25 -2.11 -4.38
N GLN A 215 14.07 -2.75 -3.22
CA GLN A 215 14.38 -4.16 -3.00
C GLN A 215 13.30 -4.84 -2.17
N VAL A 216 13.22 -6.15 -2.30
CA VAL A 216 12.69 -7.03 -1.26
C VAL A 216 13.87 -7.70 -0.59
N ARG A 217 13.99 -7.53 0.73
CA ARG A 217 15.06 -8.11 1.56
C ARG A 217 14.55 -9.34 2.30
N ARG A 218 15.43 -10.34 2.43
CA ARG A 218 15.17 -11.55 3.21
C ARG A 218 15.96 -11.51 4.50
N HIS A 219 15.26 -11.68 5.62
CA HIS A 219 15.82 -11.89 6.95
C HIS A 219 15.57 -13.33 7.36
N ALA A 220 16.63 -14.10 7.59
CA ALA A 220 16.51 -15.50 7.95
C ALA A 220 15.99 -15.67 9.39
N TYR A 221 15.03 -16.57 9.57
CA TYR A 221 14.49 -16.93 10.88
C TYR A 221 15.38 -17.97 11.55
N LEU A 222 15.85 -17.68 12.75
CA LEU A 222 16.74 -18.54 13.54
C LEU A 222 16.02 -19.35 14.65
N GLY A 223 14.68 -19.27 14.66
CA GLY A 223 13.85 -19.87 15.71
C GLY A 223 13.66 -18.97 16.94
N ASP A 224 12.62 -19.24 17.71
CA ASP A 224 12.31 -18.56 18.98
C ASP A 224 12.20 -17.02 18.89
N GLY A 225 11.75 -16.51 17.74
CA GLY A 225 11.63 -15.08 17.47
C GLY A 225 12.96 -14.37 17.26
N ARG A 226 14.02 -15.11 16.94
CA ARG A 226 15.35 -14.58 16.62
C ARG A 226 15.56 -14.55 15.11
N TRP A 227 16.25 -13.54 14.65
CA TRP A 227 16.52 -13.26 13.25
C TRP A 227 18.01 -13.11 12.98
N ALA A 228 18.46 -13.41 11.79
CA ALA A 228 19.83 -13.12 11.37
C ALA A 228 20.08 -11.60 11.44
N GLU A 229 21.30 -11.21 11.89
CA GLU A 229 21.69 -9.79 11.96
C GLU A 229 21.72 -9.14 10.59
N GLU A 230 22.17 -9.88 9.58
CA GLU A 230 22.28 -9.38 8.20
C GLU A 230 21.14 -9.91 7.36
N SER A 231 20.58 -9.03 6.52
CA SER A 231 19.64 -9.38 5.47
C SER A 231 20.35 -9.66 4.15
N THR A 232 19.69 -10.42 3.28
CA THR A 232 20.11 -10.60 1.89
C THR A 232 19.10 -9.95 0.95
N VAL A 233 19.56 -9.46 -0.20
CA VAL A 233 18.67 -8.98 -1.26
C VAL A 233 17.99 -10.20 -1.89
N PHE A 234 16.68 -10.30 -1.75
CA PHE A 234 15.90 -11.36 -2.39
C PHE A 234 15.56 -11.00 -3.84
N ALA A 235 15.07 -9.76 -4.05
CA ALA A 235 14.74 -9.22 -5.38
C ALA A 235 15.04 -7.72 -5.40
N SER A 236 15.29 -7.16 -6.57
CA SER A 236 15.67 -5.76 -6.78
C SER A 236 14.96 -5.13 -7.97
N GLY A 237 15.14 -3.82 -8.16
CA GLY A 237 14.51 -3.10 -9.26
C GLY A 237 13.00 -2.92 -9.05
N LEU A 238 12.58 -2.73 -7.80
CA LEU A 238 11.19 -2.66 -7.33
C LEU A 238 10.96 -1.31 -6.64
N ARG A 239 10.33 -0.35 -7.31
CA ARG A 239 10.17 1.02 -6.81
C ARG A 239 9.36 1.12 -5.52
N ASN A 240 8.18 0.49 -5.52
CA ASN A 240 7.24 0.52 -4.39
C ASN A 240 6.40 -0.74 -4.32
N SER A 241 6.98 -1.78 -3.79
CA SER A 241 6.44 -3.15 -3.72
C SER A 241 5.63 -3.39 -2.44
N ILE A 242 4.72 -2.47 -2.11
CA ILE A 242 3.99 -2.52 -0.84
C ILE A 242 3.04 -3.74 -0.77
N ALA A 243 2.47 -4.16 -1.89
CA ALA A 243 1.63 -5.34 -1.95
C ALA A 243 2.48 -6.60 -2.15
N LEU A 244 2.63 -7.39 -1.09
CA LEU A 244 3.32 -8.68 -1.06
C LEU A 244 2.37 -9.76 -0.58
N VAL A 245 2.37 -10.91 -1.23
CA VAL A 245 1.62 -12.09 -0.78
C VAL A 245 2.37 -13.37 -1.09
N ARG A 246 2.22 -14.36 -0.21
CA ARG A 246 2.70 -15.73 -0.43
C ARG A 246 1.51 -16.67 -0.64
N HIS A 247 1.55 -17.44 -1.72
CA HIS A 247 0.64 -18.55 -1.95
C HIS A 247 1.07 -19.80 -1.17
N THR A 248 0.16 -20.72 -0.92
CA THR A 248 0.43 -21.99 -0.22
C THR A 248 1.42 -22.89 -0.97
N SER A 249 1.51 -22.78 -2.31
CA SER A 249 2.52 -23.43 -3.15
C SER A 249 3.96 -22.95 -2.88
N GLY A 250 4.12 -21.83 -2.18
CA GLY A 250 5.40 -21.16 -1.98
C GLY A 250 5.66 -20.00 -2.95
N THR A 251 4.83 -19.79 -3.96
CA THR A 251 4.93 -18.64 -4.88
C THR A 251 4.77 -17.34 -4.10
N ILE A 252 5.66 -16.38 -4.34
CA ILE A 252 5.61 -15.03 -3.78
C ILE A 252 5.29 -14.06 -4.89
N LEU A 253 4.19 -13.35 -4.74
CA LEU A 253 3.81 -12.26 -5.64
C LEU A 253 4.07 -10.92 -5.00
N GLN A 254 4.43 -9.99 -5.86
CA GLN A 254 4.55 -8.57 -5.57
C GLN A 254 3.71 -7.79 -6.58
N ALA A 255 3.04 -6.73 -6.14
CA ALA A 255 2.47 -5.77 -7.06
C ALA A 255 3.18 -4.41 -6.94
N GLU A 256 3.60 -3.88 -8.08
CA GLU A 256 4.42 -2.69 -8.22
C GLU A 256 3.55 -1.46 -8.47
N ASN A 257 3.80 -0.41 -7.68
CA ASN A 257 3.34 0.93 -8.01
C ASN A 257 4.41 1.59 -8.88
N SER A 258 4.17 1.67 -10.17
CA SER A 258 5.11 2.15 -11.17
C SER A 258 5.35 3.68 -11.09
N VAL A 259 6.26 4.20 -11.89
CA VAL A 259 6.70 5.61 -11.84
C VAL A 259 5.60 6.59 -12.23
N ASP A 260 5.66 7.81 -11.68
CA ASP A 260 4.72 8.89 -11.96
C ASP A 260 5.16 9.70 -13.19
N LEU A 261 4.78 9.24 -14.38
CA LEU A 261 4.95 10.05 -15.60
C LEU A 261 3.81 11.06 -15.75
N THR A 262 4.03 12.06 -16.61
CA THR A 262 3.03 13.11 -16.88
C THR A 262 1.81 12.58 -17.63
N THR A 263 1.94 11.48 -18.36
CA THR A 263 0.85 10.84 -19.08
C THR A 263 0.04 9.94 -18.14
N PRO A 264 -1.29 10.08 -18.10
CA PRO A 264 -2.12 9.25 -17.23
C PRO A 264 -2.29 7.81 -17.73
N GLU A 265 -1.89 7.53 -18.98
CA GLU A 265 -2.03 6.24 -19.65
C GLU A 265 -0.80 5.35 -19.54
N HIS A 266 0.28 5.84 -18.95
CA HIS A 266 1.57 5.16 -18.92
C HIS A 266 2.43 5.64 -17.74
N PRO A 267 3.26 4.77 -17.11
CA PRO A 267 3.31 3.32 -17.33
C PRO A 267 2.20 2.57 -16.58
N SER A 268 2.07 1.28 -16.90
CA SER A 268 1.25 0.34 -16.15
C SER A 268 1.83 0.10 -14.77
N ASP A 269 0.99 -0.25 -13.80
CA ASP A 269 1.44 -0.96 -12.63
C ASP A 269 1.62 -2.45 -12.98
N GLU A 270 2.32 -3.23 -12.14
CA GLU A 270 2.74 -4.58 -12.49
C GLU A 270 2.42 -5.58 -11.38
N VAL A 271 2.24 -6.84 -11.78
CA VAL A 271 2.29 -7.98 -10.86
C VAL A 271 3.46 -8.87 -11.26
N ASN A 272 4.31 -9.17 -10.29
CA ASN A 272 5.52 -9.94 -10.48
C ASN A 272 5.53 -11.20 -9.61
N VAL A 273 5.92 -12.35 -10.17
CA VAL A 273 6.37 -13.51 -9.40
C VAL A 273 7.80 -13.23 -8.98
N LEU A 274 8.04 -13.06 -7.68
CA LEU A 274 9.39 -12.79 -7.19
C LEU A 274 10.25 -14.04 -7.18
N ARG A 275 11.49 -13.90 -7.65
CA ARG A 275 12.54 -14.92 -7.63
C ARG A 275 13.76 -14.37 -6.91
N GLN A 276 14.46 -15.25 -6.21
CA GLN A 276 15.72 -14.88 -5.58
C GLN A 276 16.74 -14.46 -6.66
N GLY A 277 17.32 -13.26 -6.49
CA GLY A 277 18.25 -12.65 -7.43
C GLY A 277 17.58 -11.98 -8.64
N GLY A 278 16.24 -11.96 -8.72
CA GLY A 278 15.50 -11.27 -9.79
C GLY A 278 15.66 -9.75 -9.75
N HIS A 279 15.61 -9.12 -10.94
CA HIS A 279 15.64 -7.67 -11.10
C HIS A 279 14.51 -7.20 -12.03
N TYR A 280 13.55 -6.45 -11.49
CA TYR A 280 12.26 -6.15 -12.13
C TYR A 280 12.20 -4.80 -12.85
N GLY A 281 13.32 -4.14 -13.10
CA GLY A 281 13.47 -3.05 -14.07
C GLY A 281 13.70 -1.67 -13.49
N TRP A 282 13.08 -1.28 -12.37
CA TRP A 282 13.30 0.06 -11.81
C TRP A 282 14.77 0.30 -11.46
N PRO A 283 15.34 1.49 -11.70
CA PRO A 283 14.72 2.69 -12.30
C PRO A 283 14.87 2.78 -13.82
N TYR A 284 15.26 1.72 -14.48
CA TYR A 284 15.72 1.73 -15.87
C TYR A 284 14.61 1.43 -16.87
N CYS A 285 13.64 0.59 -16.46
CA CYS A 285 12.63 0.01 -17.34
C CYS A 285 11.24 0.04 -16.68
N VAL A 286 10.21 0.03 -17.50
CA VAL A 286 8.79 -0.07 -17.10
C VAL A 286 8.01 -0.96 -18.07
N ASP A 287 6.80 -1.34 -17.72
CA ASP A 287 5.90 -2.20 -18.50
C ASP A 287 6.59 -3.51 -18.94
N LEU A 288 6.56 -3.84 -20.22
CA LEU A 288 7.26 -4.99 -20.80
C LEU A 288 8.76 -4.69 -21.01
N GLN A 289 9.41 -4.19 -19.97
CA GLN A 289 10.82 -3.81 -20.00
C GLN A 289 11.13 -2.77 -21.08
N THR A 290 10.29 -1.76 -21.18
CA THR A 290 10.52 -0.57 -22.00
C THR A 290 11.46 0.39 -21.28
N PRO A 291 12.51 0.92 -21.95
CA PRO A 291 13.43 1.87 -21.32
C PRO A 291 12.72 3.12 -20.78
N LEU A 292 13.00 3.46 -19.53
CA LEU A 292 12.44 4.66 -18.89
C LEU A 292 13.18 5.93 -19.36
N PRO A 293 12.45 6.99 -19.74
CA PRO A 293 13.07 8.26 -20.09
C PRO A 293 13.99 8.81 -18.98
N GLY A 294 15.18 9.25 -19.38
CA GLY A 294 16.23 9.76 -18.48
C GLY A 294 17.39 8.80 -18.30
N TRP A 295 17.20 7.50 -18.55
CA TRP A 295 18.26 6.51 -18.45
C TRP A 295 18.84 6.14 -19.81
N PRO A 296 20.19 6.15 -19.97
CA PRO A 296 20.84 5.68 -21.20
C PRO A 296 20.58 4.18 -21.43
N ALA A 297 20.43 3.77 -22.69
CA ALA A 297 20.10 2.38 -23.06
C ALA A 297 21.10 1.35 -22.48
N ARG A 298 22.39 1.70 -22.36
CA ARG A 298 23.41 0.81 -21.78
C ARG A 298 23.19 0.52 -20.29
N GLN A 299 22.61 1.47 -19.53
CA GLN A 299 22.22 1.29 -18.13
C GLN A 299 20.86 0.63 -18.03
N ALA A 300 19.96 0.94 -18.95
CA ALA A 300 18.63 0.36 -18.94
C ALA A 300 18.67 -1.17 -19.11
N ARG A 301 19.39 -1.69 -20.13
CA ARG A 301 19.57 -3.13 -20.40
C ARG A 301 18.27 -3.93 -20.19
N CYS A 302 17.14 -3.37 -20.68
CA CYS A 302 15.81 -3.86 -20.33
C CYS A 302 15.55 -5.31 -20.79
N GLY A 303 16.22 -5.76 -21.83
CA GLY A 303 16.16 -7.17 -22.27
C GLY A 303 16.76 -8.18 -21.30
N GLU A 304 17.49 -7.72 -20.27
CA GLU A 304 18.09 -8.58 -19.24
C GLU A 304 17.30 -8.57 -17.93
N ARG A 305 16.21 -7.77 -17.85
CA ARG A 305 15.36 -7.67 -16.67
C ARG A 305 14.26 -8.73 -16.68
N ASP A 306 13.82 -9.12 -15.50
CA ASP A 306 12.68 -10.00 -15.36
C ASP A 306 11.42 -9.32 -15.89
N GLN A 307 10.66 -10.05 -16.71
CA GLN A 307 9.41 -9.55 -17.26
C GLN A 307 8.31 -9.59 -16.20
N PRO A 308 7.41 -8.60 -16.17
CA PRO A 308 6.24 -8.70 -15.31
C PRO A 308 5.36 -9.89 -15.70
N THR A 309 4.80 -10.55 -14.69
CA THR A 309 3.83 -11.64 -14.87
C THR A 309 2.55 -11.11 -15.51
N ALA A 310 2.11 -9.94 -15.07
CA ALA A 310 0.96 -9.26 -15.64
C ALA A 310 1.07 -7.74 -15.45
N LEU A 311 0.45 -6.99 -16.36
CA LEU A 311 0.26 -5.55 -16.22
C LEU A 311 -1.12 -5.25 -15.61
N LEU A 312 -1.13 -4.26 -14.73
CA LEU A 312 -2.32 -3.61 -14.19
C LEU A 312 -2.54 -2.26 -14.89
N PRO A 313 -3.75 -1.71 -14.87
CA PRO A 313 -3.97 -0.37 -15.39
C PRO A 313 -3.03 0.66 -14.74
N PRO A 314 -2.55 1.66 -15.48
CA PRO A 314 -1.71 2.72 -14.94
C PRO A 314 -2.32 3.36 -13.71
N HIS A 315 -1.52 3.52 -12.67
CA HIS A 315 -1.92 4.13 -11.40
C HIS A 315 -3.08 3.40 -10.68
N ALA A 316 -3.23 2.09 -10.88
CA ALA A 316 -4.07 1.25 -10.03
C ALA A 316 -3.62 1.35 -8.57
N ALA A 317 -2.32 1.50 -8.37
CA ALA A 317 -1.66 1.62 -7.08
C ALA A 317 -2.08 0.50 -6.12
N PRO A 318 -1.72 -0.75 -6.44
CA PRO A 318 -2.01 -1.89 -5.57
C PRO A 318 -1.30 -1.72 -4.23
N LEU A 319 -2.04 -1.86 -3.11
CA LEU A 319 -1.48 -1.78 -1.76
C LEU A 319 -1.53 -3.09 -1.01
N ASP A 320 -2.41 -4.01 -1.40
CA ASP A 320 -2.53 -5.30 -0.76
C ASP A 320 -3.02 -6.39 -1.71
N MET A 321 -2.61 -7.60 -1.42
CA MET A 321 -3.04 -8.83 -2.10
C MET A 321 -3.26 -9.93 -1.07
N ILE A 322 -4.36 -10.66 -1.20
CA ILE A 322 -4.63 -11.87 -0.41
C ILE A 322 -5.22 -12.96 -1.30
N TYR A 323 -4.92 -14.22 -1.04
CA TYR A 323 -5.68 -15.34 -1.58
C TYR A 323 -6.92 -15.56 -0.73
N TYR A 324 -8.07 -15.65 -1.38
CA TYR A 324 -9.31 -15.88 -0.67
C TYR A 324 -9.56 -17.37 -0.44
N GLU A 325 -9.63 -17.76 0.84
CA GLU A 325 -9.90 -19.14 1.26
C GLU A 325 -11.15 -19.25 2.16
N GLY A 326 -11.91 -18.15 2.29
CA GLY A 326 -13.10 -18.11 3.13
C GLY A 326 -14.26 -18.95 2.60
N ALA A 327 -15.20 -19.28 3.48
CA ALA A 327 -16.38 -20.09 3.14
C ALA A 327 -17.53 -19.27 2.53
N MET A 328 -17.61 -17.96 2.82
CA MET A 328 -18.75 -17.13 2.42
C MET A 328 -18.89 -16.98 0.89
N PHE A 329 -17.78 -16.96 0.15
CA PHE A 329 -17.76 -16.78 -1.29
C PHE A 329 -17.05 -17.95 -1.99
N PRO A 330 -17.69 -19.13 -2.14
CA PRO A 330 -17.04 -20.30 -2.78
C PRO A 330 -16.52 -20.00 -4.18
N GLU A 331 -17.16 -19.08 -4.92
CA GLU A 331 -16.76 -18.65 -6.27
C GLU A 331 -15.51 -17.76 -6.29
N LEU A 332 -15.03 -17.30 -5.13
CA LEU A 332 -13.79 -16.56 -4.98
C LEU A 332 -12.64 -17.42 -4.43
N ARG A 333 -12.92 -18.65 -4.00
CA ARG A 333 -11.88 -19.51 -3.41
C ARG A 333 -10.71 -19.72 -4.37
N GLY A 334 -9.48 -19.57 -3.87
CA GLY A 334 -8.25 -19.63 -4.63
C GLY A 334 -7.97 -18.37 -5.46
N ARG A 335 -8.90 -17.42 -5.60
CA ARG A 335 -8.63 -16.18 -6.34
C ARG A 335 -7.75 -15.25 -5.54
N LEU A 336 -6.90 -14.51 -6.27
CA LEU A 336 -6.12 -13.41 -5.73
C LEU A 336 -7.00 -12.14 -5.66
N LEU A 337 -7.28 -11.68 -4.45
CA LEU A 337 -7.93 -10.38 -4.26
C LEU A 337 -6.87 -9.30 -4.19
N MET A 338 -7.14 -8.14 -4.81
CA MET A 338 -6.22 -7.00 -4.82
C MET A 338 -6.97 -5.71 -4.52
N THR A 339 -6.39 -4.87 -3.69
CA THR A 339 -6.85 -3.48 -3.49
C THR A 339 -6.13 -2.55 -4.45
N TRP A 340 -6.87 -1.69 -5.15
CA TRP A 340 -6.35 -0.63 -6.00
C TRP A 340 -6.68 0.72 -5.35
N HIS A 341 -5.72 1.26 -4.63
CA HIS A 341 -5.91 2.43 -3.77
C HIS A 341 -5.94 3.77 -4.53
N GLY A 342 -5.00 3.98 -5.39
CA GLY A 342 -4.68 5.14 -6.23
C GLY A 342 -5.54 6.41 -6.17
N TYR A 343 -5.07 7.44 -6.88
CA TYR A 343 -5.77 8.74 -6.95
C TYR A 343 -6.48 8.94 -8.27
N ARG A 344 -6.19 8.14 -9.28
CA ARG A 344 -6.65 8.31 -10.64
C ARG A 344 -7.86 7.43 -10.92
N ARG A 345 -8.41 7.53 -12.13
CA ARG A 345 -9.64 6.82 -12.54
C ARG A 345 -9.55 5.29 -12.48
N THR A 346 -8.34 4.77 -12.53
CA THR A 346 -8.06 3.33 -12.49
C THR A 346 -8.17 2.72 -11.10
N ALA A 347 -8.06 3.53 -10.06
CA ALA A 347 -8.05 3.13 -8.67
C ALA A 347 -9.43 3.21 -7.98
N GLY A 348 -9.46 3.00 -6.66
CA GLY A 348 -10.69 2.96 -5.88
C GLY A 348 -11.46 1.67 -6.15
N ARG A 349 -10.78 0.50 -6.16
CA ARG A 349 -11.38 -0.80 -6.49
C ARG A 349 -10.85 -1.92 -5.63
N ILE A 350 -11.67 -2.96 -5.54
CA ILE A 350 -11.25 -4.29 -5.11
C ILE A 350 -11.52 -5.23 -6.27
N THR A 351 -10.52 -6.01 -6.64
CA THR A 351 -10.58 -6.94 -7.76
C THR A 351 -10.37 -8.37 -7.29
N ALA A 352 -10.97 -9.33 -7.99
CA ALA A 352 -10.75 -10.76 -7.80
C ALA A 352 -10.16 -11.32 -9.09
N VAL A 353 -8.87 -11.68 -9.03
CA VAL A 353 -8.07 -12.17 -10.13
C VAL A 353 -8.07 -13.69 -10.15
N GLU A 354 -8.20 -14.29 -11.32
CA GLU A 354 -8.07 -15.73 -11.52
C GLU A 354 -6.61 -16.16 -11.43
N THR A 355 -6.35 -17.30 -10.81
CA THR A 355 -5.00 -17.83 -10.62
C THR A 355 -4.94 -19.29 -11.08
N ASP A 356 -3.73 -19.75 -11.39
CA ASP A 356 -3.44 -21.17 -11.56
C ASP A 356 -3.24 -21.85 -10.19
N GLU A 357 -2.89 -23.15 -10.21
CA GLU A 357 -2.66 -23.96 -9.01
C GLU A 357 -1.44 -23.50 -8.19
N ALA A 358 -0.49 -22.81 -8.82
CA ALA A 358 0.65 -22.20 -8.14
C ALA A 358 0.34 -20.81 -7.57
N GLY A 359 -0.88 -20.31 -7.75
CA GLY A 359 -1.31 -18.99 -7.32
C GLY A 359 -0.88 -17.85 -8.26
N VAL A 360 -0.34 -18.18 -9.44
CA VAL A 360 0.08 -17.17 -10.42
C VAL A 360 -1.15 -16.62 -11.16
N PRO A 361 -1.29 -15.29 -11.32
CA PRO A 361 -2.39 -14.71 -12.06
C PRO A 361 -2.54 -15.25 -13.48
N LEU A 362 -3.73 -15.69 -13.85
CA LEU A 362 -4.06 -15.99 -15.24
C LEU A 362 -4.18 -14.67 -16.02
N THR A 363 -3.70 -14.68 -17.24
CA THR A 363 -3.62 -13.48 -18.07
C THR A 363 -4.35 -13.63 -19.39
N ASP A 364 -4.67 -12.48 -19.99
CA ASP A 364 -5.21 -12.35 -21.33
C ASP A 364 -4.38 -11.31 -22.11
N VAL A 365 -4.17 -11.56 -23.39
CA VAL A 365 -3.38 -10.69 -24.30
C VAL A 365 -4.26 -9.89 -25.28
N GLY A 366 -5.52 -9.68 -24.95
CA GLY A 366 -6.53 -9.09 -25.83
C GLY A 366 -6.41 -7.59 -26.13
N GLY A 367 -5.31 -6.93 -25.77
CA GLY A 367 -5.06 -5.50 -26.08
C GLY A 367 -5.84 -4.49 -25.23
N ARG A 368 -6.52 -4.94 -24.17
CA ARG A 368 -7.21 -4.10 -23.18
C ARG A 368 -7.14 -4.74 -21.80
N TYR A 369 -7.11 -3.93 -20.75
CA TYR A 369 -7.17 -4.47 -19.39
C TYR A 369 -8.50 -5.18 -19.15
N ALA A 370 -8.46 -6.49 -18.93
CA ALA A 370 -9.65 -7.34 -18.84
C ALA A 370 -10.62 -6.92 -17.74
N ILE A 371 -10.11 -6.41 -16.64
CA ILE A 371 -10.88 -5.99 -15.47
C ILE A 371 -11.04 -4.47 -15.33
N TYR A 372 -10.80 -3.72 -16.41
CA TYR A 372 -10.99 -2.27 -16.43
C TYR A 372 -12.20 -1.87 -17.30
N PRO A 373 -12.96 -0.83 -16.91
CA PRO A 373 -14.13 -0.40 -17.67
C PRO A 373 -13.82 -0.07 -19.14
N ARG A 374 -14.70 -0.49 -20.03
CA ARG A 374 -14.56 -0.35 -21.47
C ARG A 374 -14.13 1.04 -21.93
N GLY A 375 -13.16 1.07 -22.81
CA GLY A 375 -12.85 2.24 -23.66
C GLY A 375 -11.88 3.25 -23.08
N SER A 376 -11.21 2.97 -21.96
CA SER A 376 -10.51 4.02 -21.25
C SER A 376 -9.01 4.07 -21.45
N LEU A 377 -8.30 2.98 -21.74
CA LEU A 377 -6.84 3.01 -21.88
C LEU A 377 -6.34 2.02 -22.93
N ALA A 378 -5.42 2.49 -23.77
CA ALA A 378 -4.64 1.64 -24.62
C ALA A 378 -3.68 0.80 -23.76
N TYR A 379 -3.54 -0.43 -24.10
CA TYR A 379 -2.73 -1.43 -23.45
C TYR A 379 -1.51 -1.69 -24.35
N PRO A 380 -0.30 -1.83 -23.84
CA PRO A 380 0.84 -2.19 -24.67
C PRO A 380 0.53 -3.46 -25.48
N ALA A 381 0.74 -3.42 -26.78
CA ALA A 381 0.38 -4.53 -27.67
C ALA A 381 1.07 -5.84 -27.23
N GLY A 382 0.29 -6.89 -27.07
CA GLY A 382 0.80 -8.19 -26.64
C GLY A 382 1.11 -8.34 -25.14
N ALA A 383 0.85 -7.32 -24.33
CA ALA A 383 1.11 -7.39 -22.91
C ALA A 383 0.07 -8.25 -22.17
N PRO A 384 0.47 -9.03 -21.15
CA PRO A 384 -0.43 -9.87 -20.37
C PRO A 384 -1.20 -9.01 -19.34
N SER A 385 -2.53 -9.04 -19.38
CA SER A 385 -3.40 -8.41 -18.39
C SER A 385 -4.06 -9.47 -17.52
N VAL A 386 -4.26 -9.17 -16.24
CA VAL A 386 -4.89 -10.12 -15.32
C VAL A 386 -6.34 -10.43 -15.72
N LYS A 387 -6.73 -11.72 -15.67
CA LYS A 387 -8.12 -12.15 -15.78
C LYS A 387 -8.83 -12.02 -14.45
N GLY A 388 -10.09 -11.61 -14.45
CA GLY A 388 -10.85 -11.53 -13.22
C GLY A 388 -12.06 -10.60 -13.32
N LYS A 389 -12.53 -10.16 -12.15
CA LYS A 389 -13.66 -9.24 -12.02
C LYS A 389 -13.41 -8.18 -10.96
N VAL A 390 -14.10 -7.05 -11.09
CA VAL A 390 -14.15 -6.00 -10.08
C VAL A 390 -15.28 -6.32 -9.10
N LEU A 391 -14.98 -6.36 -7.81
CA LEU A 391 -15.97 -6.59 -6.75
C LEU A 391 -16.72 -5.31 -6.39
N THR A 392 -16.10 -4.14 -6.61
CA THR A 392 -16.62 -2.80 -6.30
C THR A 392 -16.74 -1.93 -7.57
N PRO A 393 -17.53 -2.33 -8.59
CA PRO A 393 -17.65 -1.58 -9.84
C PRO A 393 -18.26 -0.20 -9.58
N GLY A 394 -17.62 0.85 -10.09
CA GLY A 394 -18.12 2.22 -9.96
C GLY A 394 -17.79 2.91 -8.62
N TRP A 395 -17.06 2.29 -7.71
CA TRP A 395 -16.61 2.93 -6.47
C TRP A 395 -15.69 4.13 -6.72
N ASP A 396 -14.99 4.13 -7.83
CA ASP A 396 -14.20 5.26 -8.34
C ASP A 396 -15.04 6.45 -8.82
N ARG A 397 -16.36 6.25 -9.06
CA ARG A 397 -17.28 7.24 -9.62
C ARG A 397 -18.47 7.55 -8.74
N VAL A 398 -18.40 7.22 -7.45
CA VAL A 398 -19.50 7.48 -6.53
C VAL A 398 -19.81 8.96 -6.48
N ALA A 399 -21.08 9.33 -6.76
CA ALA A 399 -21.57 10.68 -6.75
C ALA A 399 -22.10 11.09 -5.36
N GLY A 400 -22.33 12.37 -5.17
CA GLY A 400 -22.91 12.92 -3.95
C GLY A 400 -21.94 12.95 -2.77
N ARG A 401 -22.37 12.47 -1.60
CA ARG A 401 -21.57 12.45 -0.35
C ARG A 401 -20.74 11.19 -0.17
N GLN A 402 -20.88 10.20 -1.05
CA GLN A 402 -20.10 8.98 -0.98
C GLN A 402 -18.63 9.27 -1.26
N PRO A 403 -17.71 8.75 -0.46
CA PRO A 403 -16.31 8.84 -0.76
C PRO A 403 -15.97 7.97 -1.97
N ARG A 404 -14.96 8.40 -2.71
CA ARG A 404 -14.27 7.49 -3.63
C ARG A 404 -13.54 6.45 -2.80
N GLY A 405 -13.60 5.17 -3.17
CA GLY A 405 -12.92 4.09 -2.49
C GLY A 405 -11.41 4.29 -2.44
N SER A 406 -10.85 4.08 -1.27
CA SER A 406 -9.39 4.07 -1.04
C SER A 406 -9.02 2.83 -0.22
N PRO A 407 -9.30 1.62 -0.76
CA PRO A 407 -9.02 0.38 -0.05
C PRO A 407 -7.53 0.19 0.14
N VAL A 408 -7.11 -0.17 1.35
CA VAL A 408 -5.71 -0.38 1.69
C VAL A 408 -5.43 -1.86 1.89
N VAL A 409 -5.83 -2.43 3.02
CA VAL A 409 -5.56 -3.83 3.36
C VAL A 409 -6.88 -4.58 3.50
N MET A 410 -6.87 -5.84 3.08
CA MET A 410 -7.97 -6.78 3.26
C MET A 410 -7.58 -7.91 4.22
N ALA A 411 -8.58 -8.44 4.91
CA ALA A 411 -8.44 -9.69 5.65
C ALA A 411 -9.74 -10.48 5.62
N VAL A 412 -9.62 -11.81 5.67
CA VAL A 412 -10.78 -12.71 5.69
C VAL A 412 -11.14 -13.00 7.14
N ALA A 413 -12.39 -12.77 7.51
CA ALA A 413 -12.94 -13.10 8.81
C ALA A 413 -13.25 -14.60 8.94
N ALA A 414 -13.49 -15.08 10.16
CA ALA A 414 -13.83 -16.47 10.41
C ALA A 414 -15.12 -16.94 9.71
N ASP A 415 -16.07 -16.01 9.51
CA ASP A 415 -17.30 -16.25 8.74
C ASP A 415 -17.09 -16.26 7.22
N GLY A 416 -15.89 -15.96 6.75
CA GLY A 416 -15.54 -15.86 5.34
C GLY A 416 -15.80 -14.49 4.72
N SER A 417 -16.36 -13.53 5.46
CA SER A 417 -16.49 -12.15 4.95
C SER A 417 -15.12 -11.49 4.76
N ILE A 418 -15.04 -10.51 3.84
CA ILE A 418 -13.80 -9.80 3.53
C ILE A 418 -13.88 -8.42 4.19
N TRP A 419 -12.98 -8.16 5.11
CA TRP A 419 -12.85 -6.87 5.76
C TRP A 419 -11.81 -6.01 5.06
N VAL A 420 -12.06 -4.69 5.02
CA VAL A 420 -11.27 -3.75 4.24
C VAL A 420 -11.05 -2.47 5.04
N THR A 421 -9.83 -1.98 5.06
CA THR A 421 -9.52 -0.62 5.54
C THR A 421 -9.61 0.39 4.40
N ASP A 422 -10.20 1.56 4.69
CA ASP A 422 -10.19 2.75 3.82
C ASP A 422 -9.58 3.91 4.60
N ASP A 423 -8.35 4.28 4.28
CA ASP A 423 -7.57 5.25 5.05
C ASP A 423 -8.04 6.69 4.86
N ARG A 424 -8.50 7.05 3.67
CA ARG A 424 -8.96 8.40 3.37
C ARG A 424 -10.31 8.72 3.96
N SER A 425 -11.16 7.70 4.04
CA SER A 425 -12.50 7.83 4.64
C SER A 425 -12.50 7.48 6.12
N ARG A 426 -11.35 7.08 6.68
CA ARG A 426 -11.25 6.58 8.07
C ARG A 426 -12.30 5.52 8.34
N ALA A 427 -12.38 4.51 7.49
CA ALA A 427 -13.44 3.52 7.60
C ALA A 427 -12.89 2.09 7.66
N ILE A 428 -13.64 1.23 8.34
CA ILE A 428 -13.54 -0.22 8.24
C ILE A 428 -14.83 -0.70 7.58
N LEU A 429 -14.67 -1.42 6.50
CA LEU A 429 -15.74 -1.93 5.66
C LEU A 429 -15.73 -3.45 5.66
N ARG A 430 -16.89 -4.07 5.35
CA ARG A 430 -17.04 -5.53 5.27
C ARG A 430 -17.82 -5.89 4.01
N ILE A 431 -17.24 -6.72 3.15
CA ILE A 431 -17.93 -7.32 2.01
C ILE A 431 -18.59 -8.61 2.51
N ALA A 432 -19.89 -8.71 2.30
CA ALA A 432 -20.70 -9.86 2.65
C ALA A 432 -21.69 -10.22 1.53
N ARG A 433 -22.48 -11.26 1.73
CA ARG A 433 -23.61 -11.62 0.85
C ARG A 433 -24.78 -10.65 1.04
N THR A 434 -25.51 -10.40 -0.06
CA THR A 434 -26.80 -9.68 -0.02
C THR A 434 -27.91 -10.59 0.50
#